data_22dce6e92f060271ccff14b8a8831df6
#
_entry.id   22dce6e92f060271ccff14b8a8831df6
#
_cell.length_a   1.000
_cell.length_b   1.000
_cell.length_c   1.000
_cell.angle_alpha   90.00
_cell.angle_beta   90.00
_cell.angle_gamma   90.00
#
_symmetry.space_group_name_H-M   'P 1'
#
loop_
_entity.id
_entity.type
_entity.pdbx_description
1 polymer ?
#
loop_
_entity_poly.entity_id
_entity_poly.type
_entity_poly.pdbx_seq_one_letter_code
_entity_poly.pdbx_strand_id
1 'polypeptide(L)'
;MSLRLFLSILFVTVLCAGVTRAQMEDGDRGILPRDTAQVLEVDGVEVDVTGETPQEARFNGWREAQRLGWAKLWAETTGRPRSEAPELADSVLDGLVTAVVVEREQIGPTRYIASLGIQFDRARTGQRLGLSGGRRRSAPMLLVPVLVTGGTVTSVETRNEWQRAWAQLRTGDSSVDYVRVSGLGVDPLLVNDAVTRRPGAEWWTNVVDLYGAANVLVAEVTVKRLYPGGPAEGRFVARIGRGRDSIGSFRLRVQDSSGIPAMMRQGAERIDDLYQQAFEAGLIGTDEDLVIEEAPPPVPEEEEAVQEEREIAPSSYQLRVFVQSTEQFDQALGAVRAVPGVMSVSPLSTAIGGISNVLVSYRGDVAALRNALAQRGWYSTYVGGVLQIQRQEITNPAPTPPQPPSAPPPPPPPQGE
;
A
#
# COMPACT_ATOMS: atom_id res chain seq x y z
N MET A 1 -38.88 43.89 -5.11
CA MET A 1 -38.00 43.00 -5.87
C MET A 1 -38.91 42.11 -6.69
N SER A 2 -38.91 42.18 -8.02
CA SER A 2 -39.91 41.52 -8.84
C SER A 2 -39.67 40.01 -8.86
N LEU A 3 -40.72 39.22 -8.84
CA LEU A 3 -40.72 37.73 -8.91
C LEU A 3 -39.80 37.20 -10.04
N ARG A 4 -39.71 37.96 -11.13
CA ARG A 4 -38.82 37.62 -12.26
C ARG A 4 -37.33 37.72 -11.90
N LEU A 5 -36.93 38.65 -11.04
CA LEU A 5 -35.56 38.78 -10.57
C LEU A 5 -35.18 37.59 -9.65
N PHE A 6 -36.11 37.19 -8.79
CA PHE A 6 -35.91 36.05 -7.89
C PHE A 6 -35.80 34.72 -8.65
N LEU A 7 -36.64 34.51 -9.69
CA LEU A 7 -36.56 33.35 -10.56
C LEU A 7 -35.25 33.29 -11.35
N SER A 8 -34.77 34.45 -11.83
CA SER A 8 -33.50 34.50 -12.57
C SER A 8 -32.30 34.22 -11.69
N ILE A 9 -32.28 34.70 -10.44
CA ILE A 9 -31.21 34.39 -9.47
C ILE A 9 -31.25 32.92 -9.07
N LEU A 10 -32.44 32.34 -8.84
CA LEU A 10 -32.59 30.92 -8.54
C LEU A 10 -32.12 30.06 -9.70
N PHE A 11 -32.42 30.42 -10.95
CA PHE A 11 -31.96 29.69 -12.13
C PHE A 11 -30.45 29.74 -12.30
N VAL A 12 -29.83 30.89 -12.06
CA VAL A 12 -28.35 31.04 -12.11
C VAL A 12 -27.67 30.26 -11.01
N THR A 13 -28.22 30.22 -9.78
CA THR A 13 -27.65 29.44 -8.67
C THR A 13 -27.75 27.92 -8.93
N VAL A 14 -28.85 27.46 -9.49
CA VAL A 14 -29.01 26.04 -9.89
C VAL A 14 -28.06 25.66 -11.03
N LEU A 15 -27.87 26.55 -12.00
CA LEU A 15 -26.93 26.34 -13.10
C LEU A 15 -25.47 26.29 -12.57
N CYS A 16 -25.09 27.21 -11.66
CA CYS A 16 -23.75 27.21 -11.05
C CYS A 16 -23.52 25.97 -10.18
N ALA A 17 -24.54 25.50 -9.44
CA ALA A 17 -24.44 24.26 -8.65
C ALA A 17 -24.30 23.01 -9.53
N GLY A 18 -24.93 23.00 -10.72
CA GLY A 18 -24.78 21.94 -11.71
C GLY A 18 -23.37 21.88 -12.32
N VAL A 19 -22.79 23.06 -12.62
CA VAL A 19 -21.43 23.16 -13.17
C VAL A 19 -20.37 22.75 -12.14
N THR A 20 -20.52 23.14 -10.86
CA THR A 20 -19.59 22.72 -9.79
C THR A 20 -19.66 21.22 -9.54
N ARG A 21 -20.82 20.57 -9.64
CA ARG A 21 -20.95 19.12 -9.51
C ARG A 21 -20.31 18.38 -10.68
N ALA A 22 -20.44 18.88 -11.92
CA ALA A 22 -19.78 18.31 -13.09
C ALA A 22 -18.24 18.41 -13.01
N GLN A 23 -17.71 19.41 -12.30
CA GLN A 23 -16.26 19.55 -12.08
C GLN A 23 -15.73 18.68 -10.90
N MET A 24 -16.61 18.19 -10.02
CA MET A 24 -16.23 17.27 -8.93
C MET A 24 -16.19 15.80 -9.36
N GLU A 25 -16.59 15.46 -10.58
CA GLU A 25 -16.48 14.09 -11.12
C GLU A 25 -15.04 13.65 -11.47
N ASP A 26 -14.06 14.54 -11.36
CA ASP A 26 -12.64 14.22 -11.60
C ASP A 26 -12.01 13.32 -10.51
N GLY A 27 -12.74 12.97 -9.45
CA GLY A 27 -12.28 12.12 -8.35
C GLY A 27 -12.44 10.62 -8.55
N ASP A 28 -13.07 10.17 -9.64
CA ASP A 28 -13.48 8.77 -9.79
C ASP A 28 -12.62 7.97 -10.80
N ARG A 29 -11.40 8.42 -11.05
CA ARG A 29 -10.43 7.71 -11.89
C ARG A 29 -9.58 6.77 -11.04
N GLY A 30 -9.42 5.56 -11.55
CA GLY A 30 -8.55 4.56 -10.97
C GLY A 30 -9.18 3.75 -9.83
N ILE A 31 -8.62 2.59 -9.61
CA ILE A 31 -8.94 1.68 -8.52
C ILE A 31 -7.62 1.16 -7.98
N LEU A 32 -7.32 1.49 -6.73
CA LEU A 32 -6.12 0.98 -6.07
C LEU A 32 -6.18 -0.54 -5.95
N PRO A 33 -5.19 -1.25 -6.48
CA PRO A 33 -5.08 -2.69 -6.31
C PRO A 33 -4.88 -3.04 -4.84
N ARG A 34 -5.56 -4.10 -4.39
CA ARG A 34 -5.36 -4.66 -3.06
C ARG A 34 -4.05 -5.44 -3.05
N ASP A 35 -3.06 -4.96 -2.32
CA ASP A 35 -1.81 -5.71 -2.14
C ASP A 35 -2.00 -6.82 -1.10
N THR A 36 -2.01 -8.06 -1.56
CA THR A 36 -2.10 -9.27 -0.73
C THR A 36 -0.84 -10.13 -0.79
N ALA A 37 0.22 -9.64 -1.44
CA ALA A 37 1.45 -10.42 -1.61
C ALA A 37 2.13 -10.76 -0.28
N GLN A 38 2.08 -9.84 0.68
CA GLN A 38 2.72 -9.97 1.99
C GLN A 38 1.81 -10.57 3.05
N VAL A 39 0.53 -10.79 2.77
CA VAL A 39 -0.44 -11.27 3.74
C VAL A 39 -1.18 -12.51 3.26
N LEU A 40 -1.63 -13.32 4.23
CA LEU A 40 -2.65 -14.35 4.04
C LEU A 40 -3.94 -13.79 4.60
N GLU A 41 -4.97 -13.70 3.79
CA GLU A 41 -6.24 -13.06 4.16
C GLU A 41 -7.36 -14.07 4.27
N VAL A 42 -8.17 -13.94 5.32
CA VAL A 42 -9.37 -14.75 5.58
C VAL A 42 -10.53 -13.80 5.80
N ASP A 43 -11.48 -13.75 4.86
CA ASP A 43 -12.68 -12.91 4.95
C ASP A 43 -13.87 -13.64 5.56
N GLY A 44 -14.91 -12.87 5.92
CA GLY A 44 -16.19 -13.40 6.35
C GLY A 44 -16.10 -14.17 7.67
N VAL A 45 -15.25 -13.72 8.60
CA VAL A 45 -15.21 -14.27 9.95
C VAL A 45 -16.31 -13.60 10.77
N GLU A 46 -17.37 -14.36 11.06
CA GLU A 46 -18.51 -13.85 11.82
C GLU A 46 -18.26 -14.03 13.32
N VAL A 47 -18.52 -12.97 14.07
CA VAL A 47 -18.43 -12.94 15.53
C VAL A 47 -19.67 -12.33 16.15
N ASP A 48 -20.07 -12.87 17.31
CA ASP A 48 -21.17 -12.37 18.12
C ASP A 48 -20.78 -12.55 19.59
N VAL A 49 -20.30 -11.49 20.20
CA VAL A 49 -19.70 -11.53 21.55
C VAL A 49 -20.25 -10.42 22.44
N THR A 50 -20.06 -10.57 23.74
CA THR A 50 -20.47 -9.60 24.75
C THR A 50 -19.26 -9.05 25.51
N GLY A 51 -19.44 -7.89 26.16
CA GLY A 51 -18.50 -7.25 27.06
C GLY A 51 -19.24 -6.34 28.03
N GLU A 52 -18.57 -5.86 29.05
CA GLU A 52 -19.15 -4.91 30.00
C GLU A 52 -19.36 -3.52 29.39
N THR A 53 -18.54 -3.18 28.40
CA THR A 53 -18.61 -1.93 27.63
C THR A 53 -18.61 -2.21 26.12
N PRO A 54 -19.07 -1.27 25.27
CA PRO A 54 -18.98 -1.41 23.82
C PRO A 54 -17.56 -1.66 23.32
N GLN A 55 -16.57 -1.00 23.93
CA GLN A 55 -15.16 -1.15 23.59
C GLN A 55 -14.62 -2.53 23.93
N GLU A 56 -14.98 -3.04 25.09
CA GLU A 56 -14.63 -4.40 25.52
C GLU A 56 -15.28 -5.46 24.65
N ALA A 57 -16.58 -5.32 24.36
CA ALA A 57 -17.27 -6.22 23.46
C ALA A 57 -16.59 -6.25 22.07
N ARG A 58 -16.22 -5.10 21.53
CA ARG A 58 -15.48 -5.01 20.25
C ARG A 58 -14.10 -5.68 20.35
N PHE A 59 -13.37 -5.45 21.41
CA PHE A 59 -12.06 -6.06 21.62
C PHE A 59 -12.15 -7.59 21.74
N ASN A 60 -13.14 -8.09 22.49
CA ASN A 60 -13.42 -9.52 22.59
C ASN A 60 -13.76 -10.10 21.22
N GLY A 61 -14.55 -9.36 20.41
CA GLY A 61 -14.89 -9.76 19.03
C GLY A 61 -13.68 -9.87 18.12
N TRP A 62 -12.75 -8.93 18.21
CA TRP A 62 -11.52 -8.99 17.41
C TRP A 62 -10.63 -10.17 17.82
N ARG A 63 -10.51 -10.46 19.12
CA ARG A 63 -9.78 -11.64 19.61
C ARG A 63 -10.42 -12.95 19.13
N GLU A 64 -11.73 -13.04 19.23
CA GLU A 64 -12.44 -14.21 18.74
C GLU A 64 -12.29 -14.37 17.24
N ALA A 65 -12.38 -13.26 16.49
CA ALA A 65 -12.15 -13.26 15.05
C ALA A 65 -10.73 -13.72 14.67
N GLN A 66 -9.70 -13.37 15.42
CA GLN A 66 -8.34 -13.84 15.20
C GLN A 66 -8.23 -15.36 15.38
N ARG A 67 -8.87 -15.93 16.41
CA ARG A 67 -8.89 -17.38 16.67
C ARG A 67 -9.64 -18.12 15.56
N LEU A 68 -10.85 -17.66 15.21
CA LEU A 68 -11.66 -18.24 14.15
C LEU A 68 -11.00 -18.10 12.78
N GLY A 69 -10.40 -16.94 12.52
CA GLY A 69 -9.63 -16.66 11.31
C GLY A 69 -8.42 -17.59 11.17
N TRP A 70 -7.68 -17.81 12.26
CA TRP A 70 -6.59 -18.79 12.27
C TRP A 70 -7.08 -20.21 11.95
N ALA A 71 -8.13 -20.67 12.61
CA ALA A 71 -8.68 -22.00 12.37
C ALA A 71 -9.18 -22.17 10.93
N LYS A 72 -9.77 -21.10 10.35
CA LYS A 72 -10.23 -21.07 8.96
C LYS A 72 -9.03 -21.11 7.98
N LEU A 73 -8.01 -20.28 8.19
CA LEU A 73 -6.80 -20.26 7.39
C LEU A 73 -6.08 -21.61 7.41
N TRP A 74 -5.96 -22.20 8.60
CA TRP A 74 -5.33 -23.50 8.76
C TRP A 74 -6.09 -24.60 7.98
N ALA A 75 -7.42 -24.62 8.07
CA ALA A 75 -8.25 -25.59 7.36
C ALA A 75 -8.14 -25.42 5.84
N GLU A 76 -8.20 -24.19 5.34
CA GLU A 76 -8.06 -23.87 3.90
C GLU A 76 -6.66 -24.27 3.37
N THR A 77 -5.62 -24.11 4.19
CA THR A 77 -4.24 -24.44 3.79
C THR A 77 -3.93 -25.92 3.86
N THR A 78 -4.44 -26.63 4.89
CA THR A 78 -4.11 -28.03 5.12
C THR A 78 -5.11 -29.02 4.52
N GLY A 79 -6.29 -28.53 4.11
CA GLY A 79 -7.41 -29.36 3.66
C GLY A 79 -8.08 -30.16 4.79
N ARG A 80 -7.80 -29.85 6.06
CA ARG A 80 -8.35 -30.54 7.24
C ARG A 80 -9.50 -29.77 7.87
N PRO A 81 -10.35 -30.42 8.67
CA PRO A 81 -11.42 -29.73 9.40
C PRO A 81 -10.91 -28.65 10.34
N ARG A 82 -11.64 -27.52 10.47
CA ARG A 82 -11.28 -26.40 11.36
C ARG A 82 -11.11 -26.83 12.82
N SER A 83 -11.82 -27.86 13.25
CA SER A 83 -11.75 -28.41 14.61
C SER A 83 -10.40 -29.06 14.96
N GLU A 84 -9.59 -29.38 13.95
CA GLU A 84 -8.25 -29.93 14.13
C GLU A 84 -7.16 -28.85 14.14
N ALA A 85 -7.54 -27.58 13.93
CA ALA A 85 -6.58 -26.49 13.94
C ALA A 85 -5.92 -26.37 15.35
N PRO A 86 -4.60 -26.21 15.43
CA PRO A 86 -3.94 -26.03 16.71
C PRO A 86 -4.38 -24.73 17.35
N GLU A 87 -4.76 -24.79 18.63
CA GLU A 87 -5.06 -23.61 19.41
C GLU A 87 -3.78 -22.80 19.64
N LEU A 88 -3.83 -21.52 19.30
CA LEU A 88 -2.75 -20.58 19.54
C LEU A 88 -3.14 -19.61 20.66
N ALA A 89 -2.17 -19.30 21.52
CA ALA A 89 -2.37 -18.25 22.51
C ALA A 89 -2.58 -16.88 21.82
N ASP A 90 -3.39 -16.01 22.42
CA ASP A 90 -3.69 -14.68 21.87
C ASP A 90 -2.42 -13.88 21.55
N SER A 91 -1.41 -13.93 22.43
CA SER A 91 -0.13 -13.26 22.20
C SER A 91 0.62 -13.76 20.95
N VAL A 92 0.40 -15.01 20.55
CA VAL A 92 0.95 -15.58 19.33
C VAL A 92 0.17 -15.07 18.13
N LEU A 93 -1.17 -15.06 18.22
CA LEU A 93 -2.05 -14.53 17.18
C LEU A 93 -1.80 -13.04 16.93
N ASP A 94 -1.62 -12.25 18.00
CA ASP A 94 -1.22 -10.83 17.89
C ASP A 94 0.09 -10.63 17.13
N GLY A 95 1.02 -11.58 17.20
CA GLY A 95 2.26 -11.57 16.43
C GLY A 95 2.14 -12.02 14.98
N LEU A 96 1.06 -12.72 14.62
CA LEU A 96 0.79 -13.21 13.27
C LEU A 96 -0.17 -12.29 12.51
N VAL A 97 -1.14 -11.65 13.20
CA VAL A 97 -2.14 -10.78 12.58
C VAL A 97 -1.55 -9.40 12.32
N THR A 98 -1.64 -8.94 11.08
CA THR A 98 -1.20 -7.60 10.66
C THR A 98 -2.32 -6.59 10.66
N ALA A 99 -3.55 -7.04 10.37
CA ALA A 99 -4.73 -6.17 10.37
C ALA A 99 -6.03 -6.97 10.56
N VAL A 100 -7.02 -6.29 11.13
CA VAL A 100 -8.43 -6.72 11.16
C VAL A 100 -9.23 -5.77 10.30
N VAL A 101 -9.84 -6.27 9.25
CA VAL A 101 -10.64 -5.51 8.29
C VAL A 101 -12.11 -5.65 8.67
N VAL A 102 -12.78 -4.53 8.91
CA VAL A 102 -14.21 -4.54 9.23
C VAL A 102 -15.01 -4.52 7.94
N GLU A 103 -15.69 -5.64 7.63
CA GLU A 103 -16.59 -5.74 6.49
C GLU A 103 -17.99 -5.21 6.84
N ARG A 104 -18.46 -5.55 8.02
CA ARG A 104 -19.74 -5.14 8.58
C ARG A 104 -19.66 -5.23 10.10
N GLU A 105 -20.16 -4.23 10.81
CA GLU A 105 -20.23 -4.26 12.28
C GLU A 105 -21.52 -3.64 12.82
N GLN A 106 -21.96 -4.14 13.95
CA GLN A 106 -23.04 -3.58 14.77
C GLN A 106 -22.57 -3.57 16.22
N ILE A 107 -22.49 -2.38 16.80
CA ILE A 107 -22.03 -2.17 18.17
C ILE A 107 -23.24 -1.82 19.06
N GLY A 108 -23.56 -2.71 20.00
CA GLY A 108 -24.51 -2.47 21.07
C GLY A 108 -23.83 -2.01 22.36
N PRO A 109 -24.62 -1.68 23.41
CA PRO A 109 -24.03 -1.27 24.70
C PRO A 109 -23.13 -2.33 25.34
N THR A 110 -23.47 -3.61 25.16
CA THR A 110 -22.74 -4.76 25.74
C THR A 110 -22.52 -5.90 24.74
N ARG A 111 -22.86 -5.70 23.45
CA ARG A 111 -22.79 -6.74 22.42
C ARG A 111 -22.15 -6.21 21.17
N TYR A 112 -21.31 -7.02 20.56
CA TYR A 112 -20.64 -6.73 19.29
C TYR A 112 -20.91 -7.87 18.31
N ILE A 113 -21.50 -7.53 17.16
CA ILE A 113 -21.76 -8.46 16.06
C ILE A 113 -21.04 -7.93 14.84
N ALA A 114 -20.18 -8.74 14.22
CA ALA A 114 -19.44 -8.30 13.04
C ALA A 114 -19.10 -9.45 12.10
N SER A 115 -18.91 -9.08 10.83
CA SER A 115 -18.19 -9.86 9.81
C SER A 115 -16.85 -9.19 9.58
N LEU A 116 -15.77 -9.93 9.82
CA LEU A 116 -14.41 -9.40 9.83
C LEU A 116 -13.53 -10.17 8.86
N GLY A 117 -12.62 -9.45 8.19
CA GLY A 117 -11.49 -10.03 7.48
C GLY A 117 -10.25 -9.99 8.36
N ILE A 118 -9.50 -11.09 8.42
CA ILE A 118 -8.26 -11.18 9.19
C ILE A 118 -7.09 -11.32 8.23
N GLN A 119 -6.11 -10.43 8.35
CA GLN A 119 -4.88 -10.47 7.57
C GLN A 119 -3.73 -10.95 8.44
N PHE A 120 -3.09 -12.04 8.02
CA PHE A 120 -1.95 -12.64 8.69
C PHE A 120 -0.67 -12.31 7.93
N ASP A 121 0.42 -12.06 8.62
CA ASP A 121 1.76 -11.97 8.04
C ASP A 121 2.12 -13.27 7.34
N ARG A 122 2.36 -13.23 6.04
CA ARG A 122 2.61 -14.42 5.22
C ARG A 122 3.87 -15.17 5.65
N ALA A 123 4.95 -14.46 5.96
CA ALA A 123 6.23 -15.09 6.30
C ALA A 123 6.14 -15.82 7.64
N ARG A 124 5.62 -15.15 8.67
CA ARG A 124 5.51 -15.70 10.02
C ARG A 124 4.48 -16.83 10.09
N THR A 125 3.35 -16.63 9.44
CA THR A 125 2.24 -17.60 9.41
C THR A 125 2.59 -18.80 8.54
N GLY A 126 3.23 -18.57 7.39
CA GLY A 126 3.65 -19.62 6.48
C GLY A 126 4.61 -20.63 7.13
N GLN A 127 5.53 -20.17 7.96
CA GLN A 127 6.40 -21.06 8.73
C GLN A 127 5.61 -22.01 9.64
N ARG A 128 4.55 -21.54 10.29
CA ARG A 128 3.69 -22.36 11.16
C ARG A 128 2.78 -23.31 10.41
N LEU A 129 2.37 -22.91 9.21
CA LEU A 129 1.53 -23.74 8.33
C LEU A 129 2.34 -24.77 7.52
N GLY A 130 3.66 -24.80 7.68
CA GLY A 130 4.54 -25.69 6.91
C GLY A 130 4.69 -25.25 5.45
N LEU A 131 4.30 -24.01 5.12
CA LEU A 131 4.46 -23.42 3.79
C LEU A 131 5.91 -22.95 3.54
N SER A 132 6.87 -23.47 4.26
CA SER A 132 8.29 -23.05 4.30
C SER A 132 9.06 -23.34 3.00
N GLY A 133 8.42 -23.90 1.97
CA GLY A 133 8.93 -23.92 0.61
C GLY A 133 8.33 -22.78 -0.16
N GLY A 134 9.05 -21.68 -0.36
CA GLY A 134 8.58 -20.57 -1.18
C GLY A 134 8.04 -21.13 -2.50
N ARG A 135 6.73 -20.95 -2.76
CA ARG A 135 6.14 -21.28 -4.05
C ARG A 135 6.97 -20.53 -5.11
N ARG A 136 7.49 -21.25 -6.09
CA ARG A 136 8.18 -20.61 -7.21
C ARG A 136 7.23 -19.60 -7.81
N ARG A 137 7.57 -18.32 -7.73
CA ARG A 137 6.83 -17.24 -8.35
C ARG A 137 7.50 -16.82 -9.65
N SER A 138 6.68 -16.31 -10.57
CA SER A 138 7.21 -15.69 -11.78
C SER A 138 8.02 -14.44 -11.45
N ALA A 139 8.80 -13.95 -12.39
CA ALA A 139 9.22 -12.56 -12.40
C ALA A 139 7.97 -11.63 -12.40
N PRO A 140 8.07 -10.37 -11.96
CA PRO A 140 6.95 -9.43 -11.98
C PRO A 140 6.37 -9.24 -13.37
N MET A 141 5.05 -9.38 -13.51
CA MET A 141 4.33 -9.31 -14.79
C MET A 141 3.37 -8.12 -14.79
N LEU A 142 3.53 -7.20 -15.74
CA LEU A 142 2.62 -6.05 -15.90
C LEU A 142 1.26 -6.54 -16.42
N LEU A 143 0.22 -6.42 -15.59
CA LEU A 143 -1.12 -6.83 -15.95
C LEU A 143 -1.92 -5.66 -16.55
N VAL A 144 -2.42 -5.86 -17.77
CA VAL A 144 -3.29 -4.91 -18.48
C VAL A 144 -4.69 -5.54 -18.64
N PRO A 145 -5.68 -5.13 -17.82
CA PRO A 145 -7.06 -5.59 -17.98
C PRO A 145 -7.74 -4.84 -19.10
N VAL A 146 -8.28 -5.53 -20.09
CA VAL A 146 -8.98 -4.95 -21.23
C VAL A 146 -10.44 -5.40 -21.27
N LEU A 147 -11.36 -4.44 -21.27
CA LEU A 147 -12.80 -4.65 -21.37
C LEU A 147 -13.30 -4.18 -22.73
N VAL A 148 -13.97 -5.07 -23.48
CA VAL A 148 -14.67 -4.77 -24.73
C VAL A 148 -16.17 -4.87 -24.49
N THR A 149 -16.90 -3.76 -24.63
CA THR A 149 -18.35 -3.74 -24.45
C THR A 149 -18.99 -2.66 -25.34
N GLY A 150 -20.10 -2.98 -26.02
CA GLY A 150 -20.83 -2.01 -26.85
C GLY A 150 -19.99 -1.37 -27.97
N GLY A 151 -18.94 -2.04 -28.45
CA GLY A 151 -18.02 -1.48 -29.46
C GLY A 151 -16.93 -0.58 -28.88
N THR A 152 -16.94 -0.31 -27.57
CA THR A 152 -15.90 0.44 -26.87
C THR A 152 -14.90 -0.53 -26.23
N VAL A 153 -13.63 -0.18 -26.31
CA VAL A 153 -12.54 -0.90 -25.65
C VAL A 153 -11.95 0.02 -24.59
N THR A 154 -11.83 -0.47 -23.38
CA THR A 154 -11.31 0.29 -22.23
C THR A 154 -10.39 -0.58 -21.38
N SER A 155 -9.45 0.05 -20.72
CA SER A 155 -8.56 -0.58 -19.75
C SER A 155 -8.60 0.22 -18.43
N VAL A 156 -7.45 0.67 -17.93
CA VAL A 156 -7.33 1.42 -16.68
C VAL A 156 -7.62 2.91 -16.83
N GLU A 157 -7.72 3.41 -18.07
CA GLU A 157 -8.06 4.81 -18.35
C GLU A 157 -9.50 5.18 -17.99
N THR A 158 -10.35 4.19 -17.86
CA THR A 158 -11.74 4.36 -17.44
C THR A 158 -12.08 3.32 -16.39
N ARG A 159 -12.58 3.77 -15.22
CA ARG A 159 -13.04 2.89 -14.16
C ARG A 159 -14.14 1.96 -14.67
N ASN A 160 -13.90 0.66 -14.60
CA ASN A 160 -14.82 -0.36 -15.09
C ASN A 160 -14.84 -1.61 -14.21
N GLU A 161 -15.83 -2.49 -14.39
CA GLU A 161 -15.99 -3.68 -13.55
C GLU A 161 -14.87 -4.70 -13.74
N TRP A 162 -14.20 -4.71 -14.90
CA TRP A 162 -13.07 -5.62 -15.13
C TRP A 162 -11.80 -5.15 -14.42
N GLN A 163 -11.50 -3.86 -14.48
CA GLN A 163 -10.43 -3.26 -13.67
C GLN A 163 -10.68 -3.50 -12.17
N ARG A 164 -11.94 -3.32 -11.72
CA ARG A 164 -12.32 -3.57 -10.32
C ARG A 164 -12.08 -5.02 -9.92
N ALA A 165 -12.48 -5.97 -10.74
CA ALA A 165 -12.27 -7.39 -10.46
C ALA A 165 -10.79 -7.71 -10.27
N TRP A 166 -9.91 -7.20 -11.14
CA TRP A 166 -8.46 -7.38 -11.01
C TRP A 166 -7.85 -6.63 -9.84
N ALA A 167 -8.33 -5.42 -9.54
CA ALA A 167 -7.86 -4.67 -8.38
C ALA A 167 -8.19 -5.36 -7.05
N GLN A 168 -9.33 -6.07 -6.98
CA GLN A 168 -9.80 -6.79 -5.80
C GLN A 168 -9.32 -8.24 -5.74
N LEU A 169 -8.76 -8.79 -6.83
CA LEU A 169 -8.27 -10.16 -6.86
C LEU A 169 -7.14 -10.35 -5.83
N ARG A 170 -7.23 -11.42 -5.06
CA ARG A 170 -6.18 -11.83 -4.13
C ARG A 170 -5.07 -12.53 -4.89
N THR A 171 -4.00 -11.83 -5.15
CA THR A 171 -2.84 -12.37 -5.88
C THR A 171 -1.81 -13.02 -4.96
N GLY A 172 -2.04 -12.98 -3.67
CA GLY A 172 -1.15 -13.59 -2.68
C GLY A 172 -0.93 -15.09 -2.91
N ASP A 173 -1.95 -15.81 -3.33
CA ASP A 173 -1.90 -17.26 -3.54
C ASP A 173 -1.54 -17.65 -4.98
N SER A 174 -1.46 -16.71 -5.89
CA SER A 174 -1.03 -16.92 -7.26
C SER A 174 0.48 -17.20 -7.35
N SER A 175 0.89 -18.11 -8.23
CA SER A 175 2.28 -18.31 -8.60
C SER A 175 2.80 -17.23 -9.56
N VAL A 176 1.90 -16.40 -10.11
CA VAL A 176 2.24 -15.27 -10.97
C VAL A 176 2.34 -14.00 -10.11
N ASP A 177 3.43 -13.27 -10.25
CA ASP A 177 3.65 -12.00 -9.58
C ASP A 177 3.12 -10.85 -10.45
N TYR A 178 1.96 -10.28 -10.07
CA TYR A 178 1.29 -9.26 -10.86
C TYR A 178 1.67 -7.85 -10.42
N VAL A 179 2.18 -7.07 -11.36
CA VAL A 179 2.24 -5.61 -11.25
C VAL A 179 0.92 -5.04 -11.79
N ARG A 180 0.07 -4.55 -10.90
CA ARG A 180 -1.28 -4.05 -11.23
C ARG A 180 -1.31 -2.54 -11.12
N VAL A 181 -1.56 -1.87 -12.25
CA VAL A 181 -1.68 -0.42 -12.29
C VAL A 181 -3.01 0.06 -11.70
N SER A 182 -2.97 1.18 -11.00
CA SER A 182 -4.15 1.75 -10.35
C SER A 182 -5.08 2.49 -11.30
N GLY A 183 -4.58 2.97 -12.42
CA GLY A 183 -5.28 3.90 -13.31
C GLY A 183 -5.31 5.34 -12.78
N LEU A 184 -4.49 5.66 -11.77
CA LEU A 184 -4.30 7.00 -11.23
C LEU A 184 -3.07 7.67 -11.82
N GLY A 185 -2.99 9.00 -11.71
CA GLY A 185 -1.82 9.75 -12.16
C GLY A 185 -1.52 9.56 -13.63
N VAL A 186 -0.34 9.03 -13.94
CA VAL A 186 0.14 8.81 -15.33
C VAL A 186 -0.29 7.46 -15.91
N ASP A 187 -0.78 6.52 -15.11
CA ASP A 187 -1.15 5.18 -15.53
C ASP A 187 -2.03 5.16 -16.79
N PRO A 188 -3.12 5.96 -16.90
CA PRO A 188 -4.00 5.95 -18.06
C PRO A 188 -3.32 6.37 -19.37
N LEU A 189 -2.22 7.10 -19.29
CA LEU A 189 -1.45 7.53 -20.45
C LEU A 189 -0.46 6.45 -20.90
N LEU A 190 0.08 5.69 -19.97
CA LEU A 190 1.10 4.66 -20.22
C LEU A 190 0.49 3.28 -20.46
N VAL A 191 -0.60 2.95 -19.75
CA VAL A 191 -1.26 1.65 -19.81
C VAL A 191 -2.73 1.84 -20.15
N ASN A 192 -3.09 1.65 -21.42
CA ASN A 192 -4.47 1.75 -21.90
C ASN A 192 -4.70 0.77 -23.07
N ASP A 193 -5.93 0.66 -23.56
CA ASP A 193 -6.24 -0.23 -24.69
C ASP A 193 -5.39 0.05 -25.92
N ALA A 194 -5.25 1.30 -26.31
CA ALA A 194 -4.50 1.67 -27.50
C ALA A 194 -3.05 1.22 -27.46
N VAL A 195 -2.44 1.28 -26.26
CA VAL A 195 -1.06 0.86 -26.02
C VAL A 195 -0.91 -0.66 -26.14
N THR A 196 -1.91 -1.46 -25.76
CA THR A 196 -1.83 -2.94 -25.86
C THR A 196 -1.68 -3.42 -27.30
N ARG A 197 -1.98 -2.59 -28.30
CA ARG A 197 -1.85 -2.87 -29.73
C ARG A 197 -0.64 -2.21 -30.38
N ARG A 198 0.19 -1.54 -29.58
CA ARG A 198 1.34 -0.79 -30.10
C ARG A 198 2.42 -1.76 -30.55
N PRO A 199 2.85 -1.72 -31.81
CA PRO A 199 3.95 -2.55 -32.30
C PRO A 199 5.29 -2.01 -31.78
N GLY A 200 6.27 -2.91 -31.65
CA GLY A 200 7.65 -2.57 -31.33
C GLY A 200 7.99 -2.79 -29.86
N ALA A 201 9.28 -3.08 -29.61
CA ALA A 201 9.80 -3.37 -28.28
C ALA A 201 10.02 -2.10 -27.47
N GLU A 202 10.59 -1.08 -28.10
CA GLU A 202 11.11 0.14 -27.46
C GLU A 202 10.12 0.81 -26.48
N TRP A 203 8.85 0.93 -26.88
CA TRP A 203 7.82 1.47 -25.99
C TRP A 203 7.60 0.56 -24.77
N TRP A 204 7.45 -0.74 -25.00
CA TRP A 204 7.18 -1.69 -23.96
C TRP A 204 8.35 -1.85 -23.00
N THR A 205 9.58 -1.80 -23.50
CA THR A 205 10.79 -1.82 -22.67
C THR A 205 10.75 -0.70 -21.63
N ASN A 206 10.47 0.54 -22.07
CA ASN A 206 10.37 1.66 -21.14
C ASN A 206 9.19 1.53 -20.16
N VAL A 207 8.06 0.97 -20.60
CA VAL A 207 6.88 0.80 -19.71
C VAL A 207 7.13 -0.30 -18.69
N VAL A 208 7.63 -1.47 -19.10
CA VAL A 208 7.90 -2.56 -18.14
C VAL A 208 9.01 -2.19 -17.16
N ASP A 209 10.03 -1.46 -17.60
CA ASP A 209 11.08 -0.94 -16.73
C ASP A 209 10.51 0.02 -15.69
N LEU A 210 9.71 0.98 -16.11
CA LEU A 210 9.06 1.94 -15.21
C LEU A 210 8.22 1.27 -14.10
N TYR A 211 7.55 0.16 -14.44
CA TYR A 211 6.73 -0.59 -13.49
C TYR A 211 7.49 -1.72 -12.80
N GLY A 212 8.77 -1.91 -13.07
CA GLY A 212 9.59 -2.99 -12.54
C GLY A 212 9.09 -4.37 -12.94
N ALA A 213 8.52 -4.50 -14.14
CA ALA A 213 7.99 -5.74 -14.68
C ALA A 213 8.98 -6.39 -15.66
N ALA A 214 8.86 -7.69 -15.87
CA ALA A 214 9.70 -8.46 -16.80
C ALA A 214 8.98 -8.85 -18.09
N ASN A 215 7.66 -8.73 -18.13
CA ASN A 215 6.83 -9.03 -19.30
C ASN A 215 5.41 -8.46 -19.10
N VAL A 216 4.55 -8.59 -20.12
CA VAL A 216 3.19 -8.06 -20.12
C VAL A 216 2.17 -9.19 -20.22
N LEU A 217 1.14 -9.13 -19.39
CA LEU A 217 -0.03 -9.99 -19.44
C LEU A 217 -1.25 -9.15 -19.81
N VAL A 218 -2.02 -9.55 -20.82
CA VAL A 218 -3.24 -8.86 -21.21
C VAL A 218 -4.44 -9.75 -20.92
N ALA A 219 -5.21 -9.38 -19.91
CA ALA A 219 -6.46 -10.04 -19.54
C ALA A 219 -7.63 -9.36 -20.25
N GLU A 220 -8.12 -9.97 -21.33
CA GLU A 220 -9.18 -9.40 -22.15
C GLU A 220 -10.53 -10.06 -21.86
N VAL A 221 -11.58 -9.24 -21.72
CA VAL A 221 -12.96 -9.71 -21.67
C VAL A 221 -13.82 -8.96 -22.67
N THR A 222 -14.57 -9.70 -23.49
CA THR A 222 -15.62 -9.15 -24.36
C THR A 222 -16.98 -9.46 -23.78
N VAL A 223 -17.75 -8.42 -23.39
CA VAL A 223 -19.10 -8.55 -22.83
C VAL A 223 -20.14 -8.24 -23.89
N LYS A 224 -21.02 -9.21 -24.15
CA LYS A 224 -22.18 -9.06 -25.01
C LYS A 224 -23.46 -9.16 -24.17
N ARG A 225 -24.28 -8.11 -24.22
CA ARG A 225 -25.65 -8.11 -23.65
C ARG A 225 -26.64 -8.39 -24.75
N LEU A 226 -27.63 -9.24 -24.49
CA LEU A 226 -28.70 -9.51 -25.46
C LEU A 226 -29.63 -8.30 -25.59
N TYR A 227 -29.91 -7.62 -24.45
CA TYR A 227 -30.69 -6.37 -24.39
C TYR A 227 -30.33 -5.65 -23.06
N PRO A 228 -30.64 -4.36 -22.92
CA PRO A 228 -30.39 -3.62 -21.69
C PRO A 228 -31.03 -4.29 -20.47
N GLY A 229 -30.24 -4.53 -19.41
CA GLY A 229 -30.69 -5.21 -18.19
C GLY A 229 -30.79 -6.75 -18.31
N GLY A 230 -30.80 -7.31 -19.49
CA GLY A 230 -30.96 -8.73 -19.74
C GLY A 230 -29.69 -9.57 -19.59
N PRO A 231 -29.77 -10.85 -20.06
CA PRO A 231 -28.66 -11.78 -19.98
C PRO A 231 -27.39 -11.24 -20.66
N ALA A 232 -26.25 -11.54 -20.06
CA ALA A 232 -24.95 -11.17 -20.61
C ALA A 232 -24.03 -12.39 -20.71
N GLU A 233 -23.20 -12.39 -21.77
CA GLU A 233 -22.13 -13.35 -21.97
C GLU A 233 -20.79 -12.60 -21.97
N GLY A 234 -19.84 -13.08 -21.16
CA GLY A 234 -18.43 -12.67 -21.16
C GLY A 234 -17.58 -13.73 -21.85
N ARG A 235 -16.81 -13.31 -22.85
CA ARG A 235 -15.71 -14.12 -23.43
C ARG A 235 -14.41 -13.61 -22.86
N PHE A 236 -13.71 -14.44 -22.15
CA PHE A 236 -12.45 -14.14 -21.48
C PHE A 236 -11.29 -14.75 -22.26
N VAL A 237 -10.20 -14.00 -22.40
CA VAL A 237 -8.99 -14.43 -23.11
C VAL A 237 -7.77 -14.00 -22.29
N ALA A 238 -6.94 -14.96 -21.92
CA ALA A 238 -5.63 -14.74 -21.34
C ALA A 238 -4.58 -14.60 -22.45
N ARG A 239 -3.79 -13.53 -22.44
CA ARG A 239 -2.75 -13.27 -23.44
C ARG A 239 -1.43 -12.91 -22.77
N ILE A 240 -0.32 -13.21 -23.46
CA ILE A 240 1.02 -12.89 -23.01
C ILE A 240 1.79 -12.13 -24.08
N GLY A 241 2.71 -11.27 -23.61
CA GLY A 241 3.69 -10.58 -24.42
C GLY A 241 3.11 -9.49 -25.30
N ARG A 242 4.01 -8.80 -25.97
CA ARG A 242 3.72 -7.73 -26.94
C ARG A 242 2.90 -8.23 -28.12
N GLY A 243 3.11 -9.47 -28.55
CA GLY A 243 2.37 -10.14 -29.61
C GLY A 243 0.94 -10.47 -29.22
N ARG A 244 0.58 -10.37 -27.93
CA ARG A 244 -0.72 -10.76 -27.41
C ARG A 244 -1.06 -12.22 -27.72
N ASP A 245 -0.11 -13.11 -27.62
CA ASP A 245 -0.31 -14.53 -27.85
C ASP A 245 -1.33 -15.10 -26.87
N SER A 246 -2.29 -15.86 -27.40
CA SER A 246 -3.37 -16.40 -26.58
C SER A 246 -2.91 -17.63 -25.83
N ILE A 247 -2.93 -17.56 -24.50
CA ILE A 247 -2.69 -18.70 -23.60
C ILE A 247 -3.93 -19.59 -23.51
N GLY A 248 -5.11 -18.95 -23.37
CA GLY A 248 -6.36 -19.66 -23.24
C GLY A 248 -7.57 -18.75 -23.28
N SER A 249 -8.76 -19.34 -23.41
CA SER A 249 -10.00 -18.60 -23.39
C SER A 249 -11.17 -19.45 -22.89
N PHE A 250 -12.16 -18.77 -22.27
CA PHE A 250 -13.40 -19.39 -21.82
C PHE A 250 -14.57 -18.42 -21.91
N ARG A 251 -15.78 -18.89 -21.61
CA ARG A 251 -16.99 -18.06 -21.56
C ARG A 251 -17.73 -18.27 -20.26
N LEU A 252 -18.32 -17.19 -19.77
CA LEU A 252 -19.27 -17.17 -18.66
C LEU A 252 -20.54 -16.47 -19.08
N ARG A 253 -21.67 -16.86 -18.46
CA ARG A 253 -22.97 -16.27 -18.70
C ARG A 253 -23.67 -15.93 -17.40
N VAL A 254 -24.41 -14.84 -17.41
CA VAL A 254 -25.27 -14.43 -16.29
C VAL A 254 -26.69 -14.15 -16.81
N GLN A 255 -27.67 -14.34 -15.92
CA GLN A 255 -29.08 -14.25 -16.23
C GLN A 255 -29.54 -12.82 -16.53
N ASP A 256 -28.89 -11.85 -15.91
CA ASP A 256 -29.15 -10.42 -16.04
C ASP A 256 -27.89 -9.59 -15.80
N SER A 257 -27.99 -8.28 -16.05
CA SER A 257 -26.87 -7.36 -15.92
C SER A 257 -26.37 -7.16 -14.49
N SER A 258 -27.16 -7.49 -13.46
CA SER A 258 -26.73 -7.39 -12.04
C SER A 258 -25.68 -8.45 -11.68
N GLY A 259 -25.67 -9.56 -12.42
CA GLY A 259 -24.68 -10.62 -12.30
C GLY A 259 -23.30 -10.30 -12.90
N ILE A 260 -23.15 -9.21 -13.67
CA ILE A 260 -21.89 -8.87 -14.36
C ILE A 260 -20.73 -8.70 -13.38
N PRO A 261 -20.84 -8.00 -12.24
CA PRO A 261 -19.72 -7.88 -11.30
C PRO A 261 -19.22 -9.23 -10.76
N ALA A 262 -20.13 -10.15 -10.47
CA ALA A 262 -19.78 -11.51 -10.04
C ALA A 262 -19.09 -12.30 -11.17
N MET A 263 -19.60 -12.19 -12.40
CA MET A 263 -18.99 -12.80 -13.58
C MET A 263 -17.57 -12.27 -13.81
N MET A 264 -17.31 -10.98 -13.58
CA MET A 264 -15.96 -10.39 -13.72
C MET A 264 -15.01 -10.95 -12.66
N ARG A 265 -15.42 -11.06 -11.40
CA ARG A 265 -14.59 -11.67 -10.34
C ARG A 265 -14.23 -13.11 -10.69
N GLN A 266 -15.24 -13.93 -11.00
CA GLN A 266 -15.00 -15.32 -11.41
C GLN A 266 -14.13 -15.41 -12.68
N GLY A 267 -14.28 -14.46 -13.59
CA GLY A 267 -13.46 -14.36 -14.80
C GLY A 267 -11.99 -14.06 -14.48
N ALA A 268 -11.73 -13.17 -13.53
CA ALA A 268 -10.38 -12.83 -13.10
C ALA A 268 -9.69 -14.02 -12.41
N GLU A 269 -10.40 -14.73 -11.53
CA GLU A 269 -9.91 -15.95 -10.90
C GLU A 269 -9.52 -17.04 -11.93
N ARG A 270 -10.40 -17.30 -12.89
CA ARG A 270 -10.11 -18.29 -13.94
C ARG A 270 -8.99 -17.87 -14.91
N ILE A 271 -8.82 -16.58 -15.18
CA ILE A 271 -7.67 -16.11 -15.96
C ILE A 271 -6.39 -16.27 -15.15
N ASP A 272 -6.42 -16.01 -13.84
CA ASP A 272 -5.29 -16.29 -12.96
C ASP A 272 -4.90 -17.77 -13.00
N ASP A 273 -5.88 -18.69 -12.92
CA ASP A 273 -5.63 -20.12 -13.08
C ASP A 273 -4.93 -20.46 -14.42
N LEU A 274 -5.37 -19.83 -15.53
CA LEU A 274 -4.72 -20.02 -16.83
C LEU A 274 -3.29 -19.51 -16.85
N TYR A 275 -3.04 -18.36 -16.23
CA TYR A 275 -1.69 -17.80 -16.12
C TYR A 275 -0.79 -18.66 -15.23
N GLN A 276 -1.30 -19.18 -14.11
CA GLN A 276 -0.55 -20.09 -13.24
C GLN A 276 -0.16 -21.37 -13.99
N GLN A 277 -1.12 -21.99 -14.71
CA GLN A 277 -0.84 -23.18 -15.54
C GLN A 277 0.20 -22.89 -16.63
N ALA A 278 0.10 -21.73 -17.26
CA ALA A 278 1.06 -21.30 -18.29
C ALA A 278 2.45 -21.06 -17.70
N PHE A 279 2.53 -20.52 -16.48
CA PHE A 279 3.79 -20.36 -15.77
C PHE A 279 4.41 -21.73 -15.41
N GLU A 280 3.62 -22.66 -14.90
CA GLU A 280 4.07 -24.02 -14.60
C GLU A 280 4.55 -24.77 -15.86
N ALA A 281 3.90 -24.50 -17.00
CA ALA A 281 4.30 -25.03 -18.32
C ALA A 281 5.52 -24.31 -18.93
N GLY A 282 6.04 -23.26 -18.30
CA GLY A 282 7.17 -22.47 -18.79
C GLY A 282 6.84 -21.54 -19.95
N LEU A 283 5.54 -21.25 -20.19
CA LEU A 283 5.09 -20.33 -21.22
C LEU A 283 5.10 -18.87 -20.77
N ILE A 284 5.14 -18.63 -19.47
CA ILE A 284 5.26 -17.29 -18.86
C ILE A 284 6.64 -17.13 -18.26
N GLY A 285 7.36 -16.12 -18.70
CA GLY A 285 8.71 -15.80 -18.23
C GLY A 285 9.09 -14.39 -18.63
N THR A 286 10.32 -14.03 -18.32
CA THR A 286 10.93 -12.76 -18.75
C THR A 286 10.97 -12.71 -20.28
N ASP A 287 10.57 -11.57 -20.84
CA ASP A 287 10.78 -11.28 -22.26
C ASP A 287 12.15 -10.59 -22.40
N GLU A 288 13.15 -11.32 -22.89
CA GLU A 288 14.53 -10.84 -23.00
C GLU A 288 14.63 -9.58 -23.88
N ASP A 289 13.73 -9.41 -24.87
CA ASP A 289 13.67 -8.23 -25.70
C ASP A 289 13.15 -6.98 -24.96
N LEU A 290 12.56 -7.15 -23.77
CA LEU A 290 12.04 -6.06 -22.93
C LEU A 290 12.96 -5.72 -21.74
N VAL A 291 14.01 -6.49 -21.52
CA VAL A 291 14.99 -6.20 -20.47
C VAL A 291 15.96 -5.14 -20.99
N ILE A 292 16.07 -4.02 -20.26
CA ILE A 292 17.17 -3.09 -20.47
C ILE A 292 18.41 -3.77 -19.91
N GLU A 293 19.32 -4.19 -20.78
CA GLU A 293 20.63 -4.68 -20.37
C GLU A 293 21.36 -3.49 -19.74
N GLU A 294 21.44 -3.47 -18.41
CA GLU A 294 22.24 -2.48 -17.73
C GLU A 294 23.68 -2.65 -18.21
N ALA A 295 24.21 -1.64 -18.89
CA ALA A 295 25.59 -1.71 -19.36
C ALA A 295 26.47 -2.09 -18.17
N PRO A 296 27.36 -3.11 -18.30
CA PRO A 296 28.23 -3.49 -17.20
C PRO A 296 28.94 -2.24 -16.70
N PRO A 297 29.02 -2.04 -15.37
CA PRO A 297 29.69 -0.88 -14.84
C PRO A 297 31.06 -0.76 -15.52
N PRO A 298 31.44 0.42 -15.99
CA PRO A 298 32.72 0.58 -16.69
C PRO A 298 33.80 -0.05 -15.83
N VAL A 299 34.54 -1.01 -16.41
CA VAL A 299 35.70 -1.62 -15.76
C VAL A 299 36.60 -0.44 -15.38
N PRO A 300 36.99 -0.29 -14.11
CA PRO A 300 37.88 0.81 -13.75
C PRO A 300 39.16 0.66 -14.57
N GLU A 301 39.33 1.48 -15.59
CA GLU A 301 40.65 1.71 -16.15
C GLU A 301 41.47 2.23 -14.97
N GLU A 302 42.63 1.62 -14.70
CA GLU A 302 43.59 2.08 -13.71
C GLU A 302 44.04 3.51 -14.12
N GLU A 303 43.20 4.48 -13.76
CA GLU A 303 43.59 5.89 -13.84
C GLU A 303 44.41 6.25 -12.62
N GLU A 304 45.66 6.65 -12.91
CA GLU A 304 46.57 7.30 -11.98
C GLU A 304 45.81 8.37 -11.16
N ALA A 305 45.98 8.30 -9.85
CA ALA A 305 45.35 9.13 -8.85
C ALA A 305 45.36 10.62 -9.15
N VAL A 306 44.31 11.13 -9.75
CA VAL A 306 43.89 12.51 -9.59
C VAL A 306 42.75 12.49 -8.57
N GLN A 307 42.99 13.09 -7.40
CA GLN A 307 41.96 13.30 -6.38
C GLN A 307 40.96 14.33 -6.91
N GLU A 308 40.01 13.86 -7.74
CA GLU A 308 38.77 14.62 -7.96
C GLU A 308 37.84 14.41 -6.76
N GLU A 309 37.53 15.52 -6.14
CA GLU A 309 36.51 15.63 -5.08
C GLU A 309 35.20 15.04 -5.59
N ARG A 310 34.87 13.80 -5.17
CA ARG A 310 33.65 13.11 -5.58
C ARG A 310 32.45 13.97 -5.19
N GLU A 311 31.80 14.53 -6.18
CA GLU A 311 30.54 15.25 -6.01
C GLU A 311 29.48 14.25 -5.54
N ILE A 312 29.22 14.24 -4.21
CA ILE A 312 28.25 13.34 -3.58
C ILE A 312 26.86 13.74 -4.09
N ALA A 313 26.21 12.85 -4.83
CA ALA A 313 24.84 13.06 -5.29
C ALA A 313 23.91 13.35 -4.10
N PRO A 314 22.99 14.31 -4.21
CA PRO A 314 22.10 14.67 -3.12
C PRO A 314 21.12 13.52 -2.81
N SER A 315 21.04 13.13 -1.54
CA SER A 315 20.10 12.13 -1.04
C SER A 315 18.92 12.82 -0.38
N SER A 316 17.73 12.21 -0.49
CA SER A 316 16.50 12.75 0.11
C SER A 316 16.19 12.06 1.42
N TYR A 317 15.96 12.84 2.48
CA TYR A 317 15.64 12.36 3.82
C TYR A 317 14.31 12.92 4.29
N GLN A 318 13.49 12.09 4.90
CA GLN A 318 12.26 12.52 5.54
C GLN A 318 12.55 12.91 6.99
N LEU A 319 12.23 14.16 7.35
CA LEU A 319 12.33 14.68 8.71
C LEU A 319 10.94 14.76 9.34
N ARG A 320 10.87 14.41 10.64
CA ARG A 320 9.72 14.65 11.49
C ARG A 320 10.07 15.69 12.54
N VAL A 321 9.24 16.74 12.61
CA VAL A 321 9.42 17.82 13.59
C VAL A 321 8.17 17.92 14.42
N PHE A 322 8.32 17.85 15.74
CA PHE A 322 7.23 18.15 16.67
C PHE A 322 7.21 19.66 16.94
N VAL A 323 6.10 20.31 16.64
CA VAL A 323 5.93 21.76 16.78
C VAL A 323 4.59 22.10 17.40
N GLN A 324 4.58 23.09 18.30
CA GLN A 324 3.38 23.55 19.00
C GLN A 324 2.80 24.82 18.37
N SER A 325 3.59 25.55 17.58
CA SER A 325 3.15 26.76 16.89
C SER A 325 3.73 26.86 15.48
N THR A 326 3.13 27.74 14.65
CA THR A 326 3.62 28.02 13.29
C THR A 326 5.01 28.63 13.31
N GLU A 327 5.28 29.51 14.29
CA GLU A 327 6.60 30.15 14.45
C GLU A 327 7.71 29.11 14.74
N GLN A 328 7.40 28.09 15.56
CA GLN A 328 8.34 26.99 15.84
C GLN A 328 8.60 26.16 14.59
N PHE A 329 7.58 25.96 13.76
CA PHE A 329 7.73 25.25 12.49
C PHE A 329 8.64 26.01 11.53
N ASP A 330 8.41 27.32 11.37
CA ASP A 330 9.23 28.17 10.51
C ASP A 330 10.67 28.27 10.99
N GLN A 331 10.89 28.34 12.30
CA GLN A 331 12.22 28.30 12.90
C GLN A 331 12.93 26.97 12.62
N ALA A 332 12.23 25.83 12.72
CA ALA A 332 12.79 24.54 12.41
C ALA A 332 13.15 24.42 10.93
N LEU A 333 12.27 24.86 10.02
CA LEU A 333 12.55 24.89 8.59
C LEU A 333 13.74 25.82 8.26
N GLY A 334 13.81 26.98 8.89
CA GLY A 334 14.93 27.91 8.75
C GLY A 334 16.26 27.30 9.20
N ALA A 335 16.25 26.62 10.33
CA ALA A 335 17.44 25.93 10.84
C ALA A 335 17.92 24.81 9.91
N VAL A 336 17.01 24.01 9.37
CA VAL A 336 17.33 22.93 8.42
C VAL A 336 17.85 23.50 7.10
N ARG A 337 17.23 24.56 6.56
CA ARG A 337 17.71 25.24 5.33
C ARG A 337 19.10 25.86 5.49
N ALA A 338 19.45 26.29 6.72
CA ALA A 338 20.74 26.87 7.01
C ALA A 338 21.86 25.82 7.16
N VAL A 339 21.56 24.51 7.14
CA VAL A 339 22.59 23.44 7.20
C VAL A 339 23.38 23.41 5.90
N PRO A 340 24.73 23.51 5.94
CA PRO A 340 25.54 23.36 4.74
C PRO A 340 25.31 22.00 4.08
N GLY A 341 25.15 21.99 2.77
CA GLY A 341 24.83 20.76 2.00
C GLY A 341 23.35 20.48 1.83
N VAL A 342 22.45 21.21 2.47
CA VAL A 342 21.01 21.14 2.21
C VAL A 342 20.69 21.88 0.91
N MET A 343 20.13 21.15 -0.06
CA MET A 343 19.79 21.65 -1.38
C MET A 343 18.33 22.14 -1.45
N SER A 344 17.42 21.42 -0.81
CA SER A 344 16.01 21.80 -0.76
C SER A 344 15.33 21.29 0.52
N VAL A 345 14.30 22.02 0.96
CA VAL A 345 13.47 21.65 2.12
C VAL A 345 12.01 21.89 1.73
N SER A 346 11.25 20.83 1.62
CA SER A 346 9.84 20.83 1.20
C SER A 346 8.93 20.26 2.29
N PRO A 347 8.00 21.04 2.86
CA PRO A 347 7.00 20.50 3.77
C PRO A 347 6.09 19.50 3.04
N LEU A 348 5.95 18.29 3.60
CA LEU A 348 5.02 17.27 3.09
C LEU A 348 3.67 17.35 3.81
N SER A 349 3.72 17.61 5.13
CA SER A 349 2.52 17.81 5.94
C SER A 349 2.84 18.71 7.11
N THR A 350 1.91 19.59 7.49
CA THR A 350 2.03 20.50 8.63
C THR A 350 0.91 20.20 9.62
N ALA A 351 1.27 19.86 10.86
CA ALA A 351 0.35 19.66 11.97
C ALA A 351 0.79 20.53 13.15
N ILE A 352 0.03 21.60 13.43
CA ILE A 352 0.26 22.46 14.58
C ILE A 352 -0.23 21.73 15.84
N GLY A 353 0.63 21.62 16.86
CA GLY A 353 0.37 20.80 18.04
C GLY A 353 0.61 19.30 17.83
N GLY A 354 1.29 18.93 16.73
CA GLY A 354 1.57 17.57 16.34
C GLY A 354 2.88 17.37 15.58
N ILE A 355 2.99 16.28 14.85
CA ILE A 355 4.17 15.92 14.08
C ILE A 355 4.01 16.42 12.64
N SER A 356 4.88 17.30 12.21
CA SER A 356 5.01 17.78 10.84
C SER A 356 6.08 16.99 10.09
N ASN A 357 5.81 16.65 8.82
CA ASN A 357 6.77 15.93 7.98
C ASN A 357 7.36 16.87 6.92
N VAL A 358 8.67 16.77 6.74
CA VAL A 358 9.45 17.61 5.82
C VAL A 358 10.39 16.74 5.02
N LEU A 359 10.44 16.91 3.71
CA LEU A 359 11.42 16.29 2.85
C LEU A 359 12.64 17.21 2.69
N VAL A 360 13.83 16.67 2.93
CA VAL A 360 15.09 17.40 2.82
C VAL A 360 16.00 16.71 1.84
N SER A 361 16.45 17.43 0.80
CA SER A 361 17.51 16.97 -0.09
C SER A 361 18.85 17.48 0.45
N TYR A 362 19.76 16.57 0.73
CA TYR A 362 21.06 16.85 1.37
C TYR A 362 22.20 16.19 0.61
N ARG A 363 23.30 16.92 0.40
CA ARG A 363 24.52 16.42 -0.22
C ARG A 363 25.40 15.76 0.86
N GLY A 364 25.17 14.48 1.11
CA GLY A 364 25.86 13.70 2.11
C GLY A 364 24.99 12.59 2.69
N ASP A 365 25.55 11.84 3.63
CA ASP A 365 24.84 10.78 4.32
C ASP A 365 24.00 11.31 5.50
N VAL A 366 23.14 10.46 6.04
CA VAL A 366 22.27 10.80 7.18
C VAL A 366 23.08 11.11 8.45
N ALA A 367 24.28 10.55 8.62
CA ALA A 367 25.13 10.79 9.77
C ALA A 367 25.73 12.22 9.70
N ALA A 368 26.16 12.65 8.53
CA ALA A 368 26.63 14.02 8.30
C ALA A 368 25.51 15.04 8.54
N LEU A 369 24.29 14.78 8.04
CA LEU A 369 23.13 15.64 8.29
C LEU A 369 22.80 15.74 9.79
N ARG A 370 22.83 14.63 10.52
CA ARG A 370 22.62 14.59 11.97
C ARG A 370 23.65 15.41 12.72
N ASN A 371 24.93 15.25 12.38
CA ASN A 371 26.02 16.00 13.00
C ASN A 371 25.88 17.50 12.74
N ALA A 372 25.54 17.90 11.53
CA ALA A 372 25.34 19.30 11.17
C ALA A 372 24.11 19.93 11.88
N LEU A 373 23.04 19.17 12.11
CA LEU A 373 21.90 19.59 12.91
C LEU A 373 22.26 19.71 14.40
N ALA A 374 23.06 18.76 14.94
CA ALA A 374 23.51 18.79 16.34
C ALA A 374 24.35 20.02 16.64
N GLN A 375 25.26 20.44 15.73
CA GLN A 375 26.05 21.67 15.87
C GLN A 375 25.20 22.93 15.95
N ARG A 376 23.93 22.88 15.54
CA ARG A 376 22.96 23.98 15.61
C ARG A 376 21.95 23.85 16.74
N GLY A 377 22.18 22.93 17.68
CA GLY A 377 21.33 22.72 18.86
C GLY A 377 20.08 21.92 18.57
N TRP A 378 20.07 21.08 17.51
CA TRP A 378 19.01 20.18 17.21
C TRP A 378 19.40 18.73 17.49
N TYR A 379 18.69 18.11 18.42
CA TYR A 379 18.85 16.68 18.66
C TYR A 379 18.09 15.89 17.59
N SER A 380 18.73 14.85 17.05
CA SER A 380 18.12 14.06 15.99
C SER A 380 18.26 12.57 16.27
N THR A 381 17.15 11.84 16.07
CA THR A 381 17.09 10.37 16.17
C THR A 381 16.65 9.81 14.82
N TYR A 382 17.39 8.81 14.31
CA TYR A 382 17.08 8.15 13.05
C TYR A 382 16.48 6.77 13.32
N VAL A 383 15.19 6.58 12.97
CA VAL A 383 14.47 5.33 13.21
C VAL A 383 13.59 5.04 12.00
N GLY A 384 13.72 3.84 11.43
CA GLY A 384 12.85 3.38 10.34
C GLY A 384 12.89 4.23 9.08
N GLY A 385 14.07 4.76 8.68
CA GLY A 385 14.20 5.58 7.47
C GLY A 385 13.80 7.06 7.65
N VAL A 386 13.37 7.47 8.85
CA VAL A 386 12.90 8.82 9.14
C VAL A 386 13.76 9.46 10.23
N LEU A 387 14.15 10.71 10.02
CA LEU A 387 14.92 11.50 10.98
C LEU A 387 13.97 12.37 11.81
N GLN A 388 13.83 12.05 13.08
CA GLN A 388 13.08 12.88 14.03
C GLN A 388 14.00 13.93 14.65
N ILE A 389 13.62 15.21 14.58
CA ILE A 389 14.38 16.33 15.12
C ILE A 389 13.62 17.05 16.22
N GLN A 390 14.33 17.44 17.26
CA GLN A 390 13.82 18.20 18.41
C GLN A 390 14.84 19.28 18.78
N ARG A 391 14.36 20.42 19.23
CA ARG A 391 15.26 21.46 19.74
C ARG A 391 15.83 21.02 21.09
N GLN A 392 17.12 21.15 21.27
CA GLN A 392 17.75 20.91 22.56
C GLN A 392 17.33 22.03 23.51
N GLU A 393 16.40 21.78 24.41
CA GLU A 393 16.17 22.67 25.54
C GLU A 393 17.41 22.61 26.42
N ILE A 394 18.13 23.71 26.53
CA ILE A 394 19.17 23.86 27.56
C ILE A 394 18.42 23.95 28.88
N THR A 395 18.17 22.80 29.49
CA THR A 395 17.75 22.74 30.89
C THR A 395 18.94 23.20 31.67
N ASN A 396 18.97 24.48 32.07
CA ASN A 396 19.87 24.92 33.10
C ASN A 396 19.60 24.02 34.30
N PRO A 397 20.60 23.30 34.84
CA PRO A 397 20.37 22.49 36.03
C PRO A 397 19.83 23.42 37.12
N ALA A 398 18.66 23.10 37.64
CA ALA A 398 18.07 23.81 38.75
C ALA A 398 19.14 23.89 39.87
N PRO A 399 19.31 25.05 40.55
CA PRO A 399 20.27 25.16 41.63
C PRO A 399 19.95 24.07 42.65
N THR A 400 20.95 23.23 42.93
CA THR A 400 20.88 22.14 43.91
C THR A 400 20.38 22.74 45.23
N PRO A 401 19.29 22.25 45.81
CA PRO A 401 18.85 22.73 47.13
C PRO A 401 19.99 22.51 48.14
N PRO A 402 20.21 23.48 49.05
CA PRO A 402 21.29 23.37 50.02
C PRO A 402 21.14 22.07 50.81
N GLN A 403 22.19 21.27 50.84
CA GLN A 403 22.25 20.08 51.64
C GLN A 403 22.02 20.45 53.12
N PRO A 404 21.15 19.74 53.82
CA PRO A 404 21.01 19.94 55.27
C PRO A 404 22.36 19.62 55.96
N PRO A 405 22.73 20.37 57.01
CA PRO A 405 24.01 20.18 57.66
C PRO A 405 24.12 18.75 58.19
N SER A 406 25.29 18.13 57.92
CA SER A 406 25.64 16.79 58.35
C SER A 406 25.46 16.68 59.85
N ALA A 407 24.73 15.67 60.30
CA ALA A 407 24.62 15.37 61.74
C ALA A 407 26.01 15.07 62.32
N PRO A 408 26.29 15.51 63.57
CA PRO A 408 27.60 15.23 64.23
C PRO A 408 27.78 13.71 64.41
N PRO A 409 29.04 13.23 64.36
CA PRO A 409 29.33 11.81 64.51
C PRO A 409 28.90 11.33 65.89
N PRO A 410 28.47 10.07 66.05
CA PRO A 410 28.10 9.50 67.33
C PRO A 410 29.32 9.40 68.23
N PRO A 411 29.13 9.54 69.59
CA PRO A 411 30.22 9.43 70.53
C PRO A 411 30.80 8.01 70.53
N PRO A 412 32.11 7.86 70.89
CA PRO A 412 32.77 6.57 70.94
C PRO A 412 32.18 5.71 72.08
N PRO A 413 32.15 4.38 71.93
CA PRO A 413 31.65 3.49 72.98
C PRO A 413 32.53 3.54 74.23
N PRO A 414 31.96 3.36 75.48
CA PRO A 414 32.70 3.37 76.64
C PRO A 414 33.64 2.16 76.69
N GLN A 415 34.92 2.43 77.02
CA GLN A 415 35.89 1.37 77.40
C GLN A 415 35.51 0.89 78.76
N GLY A 416 35.09 -0.38 78.86
CA GLY A 416 34.86 -1.06 80.11
C GLY A 416 36.16 -1.63 80.62
N GLU A 417 36.32 -1.45 81.89
CA GLU A 417 37.27 -2.19 82.74
C GLU A 417 36.95 -3.70 82.80
#